data_db7bb7bb956539ae0454efa2b28752f5
#
_entry.id   db7bb7bb956539ae0454efa2b28752f5
#
_cell.length_a   1.000
_cell.length_b   1.000
_cell.length_c   1.000
_cell.angle_alpha   90.00
_cell.angle_beta   90.00
_cell.angle_gamma   90.00
#
_symmetry.space_group_name_H-M   'P 1'
#
loop_
_entity.id
_entity.type
_entity.pdbx_description
1 polymer ?
#
loop_
_entity_poly.entity_id
_entity_poly.type
_entity_poly.pdbx_seq_one_letter_code
_entity_poly.pdbx_strand_id
1 'polypeptide(L)'
;MRAMQSLKYFGAYSDQTRAQVAALIEQDKLAEVLQGRYASAHGIRTDKALYDYVQELKSEFLRNADPINKVAFDSKIHVIQHALGLHTAISRVQGNKLKAKHEIRVASMFKEVPLEFLRMIAVHELAHVKEKQHDKAFYKLCCYMEPNYHQYEFDLRLYLTQLDVSGDRLW
;
A
#
# COMPACT_ATOMS: atom_id res chain seq x y z
N MET A 1 -18.36 -1.32 20.30
CA MET A 1 -18.70 -2.38 19.34
C MET A 1 -18.26 -2.06 17.92
N ARG A 2 -18.58 -0.88 17.37
CA ARG A 2 -18.04 -0.46 16.06
C ARG A 2 -16.52 -0.49 16.02
N ALA A 3 -15.86 -0.01 17.06
CA ALA A 3 -14.40 0.06 17.13
C ALA A 3 -13.73 -1.32 17.05
N MET A 4 -14.28 -2.35 17.65
CA MET A 4 -13.67 -3.68 17.65
C MET A 4 -13.74 -4.37 16.28
N GLN A 5 -14.85 -4.21 15.54
CA GLN A 5 -14.96 -4.74 14.17
C GLN A 5 -14.09 -3.99 13.17
N SER A 6 -13.81 -2.73 13.45
CA SER A 6 -13.02 -1.89 12.56
C SER A 6 -11.51 -2.03 12.74
N LEU A 7 -11.05 -2.81 13.73
CA LEU A 7 -9.61 -3.02 13.98
C LEU A 7 -9.02 -4.20 13.21
N LYS A 8 -9.72 -4.74 12.21
CA LYS A 8 -9.27 -5.91 11.45
C LYS A 8 -7.93 -5.71 10.71
N TYR A 9 -7.60 -4.46 10.38
CA TYR A 9 -6.32 -4.15 9.71
C TYR A 9 -5.14 -4.05 10.67
N PHE A 10 -5.39 -4.08 11.98
CA PHE A 10 -4.38 -3.86 13.03
C PHE A 10 -4.07 -5.10 13.85
N GLY A 11 -4.40 -6.30 13.35
CA GLY A 11 -4.19 -7.54 14.08
C GLY A 11 -2.75 -7.82 14.49
N ALA A 12 -1.78 -7.35 13.71
CA ALA A 12 -0.36 -7.54 13.98
C ALA A 12 0.25 -6.43 14.86
N TYR A 13 -0.52 -5.43 15.23
CA TYR A 13 -0.03 -4.31 16.05
C TYR A 13 -0.26 -4.56 17.54
N SER A 14 0.47 -3.82 18.38
CA SER A 14 0.37 -3.94 19.83
C SER A 14 -1.01 -3.53 20.33
N ASP A 15 -1.37 -4.01 21.53
CA ASP A 15 -2.63 -3.63 22.18
C ASP A 15 -2.70 -2.12 22.41
N GLN A 16 -1.58 -1.49 22.74
CA GLN A 16 -1.50 -0.05 22.93
C GLN A 16 -1.84 0.71 21.63
N THR A 17 -1.25 0.30 20.51
CA THR A 17 -1.54 0.91 19.20
C THR A 17 -3.00 0.69 18.82
N ARG A 18 -3.53 -0.51 19.01
CA ARG A 18 -4.93 -0.83 18.73
C ARG A 18 -5.88 0.02 19.56
N ALA A 19 -5.55 0.24 20.85
CA ALA A 19 -6.35 1.11 21.72
C ALA A 19 -6.34 2.57 21.25
N GLN A 20 -5.20 3.06 20.77
CA GLN A 20 -5.10 4.42 20.21
C GLN A 20 -5.94 4.57 18.95
N VAL A 21 -5.92 3.58 18.06
CA VAL A 21 -6.76 3.59 16.85
C VAL A 21 -8.24 3.52 17.22
N ALA A 22 -8.62 2.68 18.18
CA ALA A 22 -10.00 2.59 18.67
C ALA A 22 -10.49 3.94 19.21
N ALA A 23 -9.65 4.65 19.93
CA ALA A 23 -9.99 5.98 20.45
C ALA A 23 -10.24 6.98 19.32
N LEU A 24 -9.43 6.94 18.24
CA LEU A 24 -9.65 7.79 17.05
C LEU A 24 -10.97 7.49 16.37
N ILE A 25 -11.34 6.21 16.28
CA ILE A 25 -12.62 5.78 15.70
C ILE A 25 -13.79 6.32 16.53
N GLU A 26 -13.72 6.15 17.85
CA GLU A 26 -14.77 6.59 18.78
C GLU A 26 -14.96 8.10 18.78
N GLN A 27 -13.86 8.85 18.65
CA GLN A 27 -13.87 10.30 18.59
C GLN A 27 -14.14 10.86 17.20
N ASP A 28 -14.31 9.99 16.21
CA ASP A 28 -14.52 10.37 14.79
C ASP A 28 -13.40 11.28 14.26
N LYS A 29 -12.15 10.95 14.58
CA LYS A 29 -10.97 11.76 14.24
C LYS A 29 -10.06 11.17 13.17
N LEU A 30 -10.39 9.98 12.62
CA LEU A 30 -9.54 9.35 11.61
C LEU A 30 -9.34 10.26 10.39
N ALA A 31 -10.42 10.82 9.87
CA ALA A 31 -10.37 11.71 8.70
C ALA A 31 -9.51 12.94 8.96
N GLU A 32 -9.67 13.57 10.11
CA GLU A 32 -8.90 14.76 10.52
C GLU A 32 -7.40 14.46 10.60
N VAL A 33 -7.03 13.34 11.22
CA VAL A 33 -5.64 12.90 11.34
C VAL A 33 -5.03 12.66 9.96
N LEU A 34 -5.73 11.93 9.10
CA LEU A 34 -5.23 11.59 7.77
C LEU A 34 -5.10 12.83 6.87
N GLN A 35 -6.11 13.69 6.86
CA GLN A 35 -6.09 14.91 6.06
C GLN A 35 -5.09 15.93 6.58
N GLY A 36 -4.78 15.90 7.88
CA GLY A 36 -3.70 16.69 8.46
C GLY A 36 -2.31 16.24 8.04
N ARG A 37 -2.13 14.94 7.79
CA ARG A 37 -0.86 14.37 7.32
C ARG A 37 -0.71 14.44 5.80
N TYR A 38 -1.80 14.30 5.06
CA TYR A 38 -1.79 14.20 3.60
C TYR A 38 -2.85 15.14 3.02
N ALA A 39 -2.39 16.16 2.31
CA ALA A 39 -3.27 17.24 1.86
C ALA A 39 -4.11 16.88 0.64
N SER A 40 -3.58 16.04 -0.28
CA SER A 40 -4.23 15.81 -1.57
C SER A 40 -3.86 14.45 -2.17
N ALA A 41 -4.68 14.01 -3.13
CA ALA A 41 -4.38 12.86 -3.96
C ALA A 41 -3.32 13.20 -5.02
N HIS A 42 -2.60 12.16 -5.47
CA HIS A 42 -1.66 12.30 -6.58
C HIS A 42 -2.37 12.36 -7.93
N GLY A 43 -1.61 12.66 -8.99
CA GLY A 43 -2.11 12.75 -10.35
C GLY A 43 -1.88 11.52 -11.25
N ILE A 44 -1.36 10.42 -10.70
CA ILE A 44 -1.04 9.20 -11.46
C ILE A 44 -2.27 8.31 -11.51
N ARG A 45 -3.01 8.36 -12.63
CA ARG A 45 -4.31 7.68 -12.74
C ARG A 45 -4.45 6.76 -13.95
N THR A 46 -3.42 6.67 -14.77
CA THR A 46 -3.40 5.79 -15.95
C THR A 46 -2.34 4.70 -15.78
N ASP A 47 -2.51 3.60 -16.49
CA ASP A 47 -1.53 2.52 -16.48
C ASP A 47 -0.17 2.99 -17.00
N LYS A 48 -0.16 3.85 -18.02
CA LYS A 48 1.08 4.41 -18.55
C LYS A 48 1.80 5.27 -17.51
N ALA A 49 1.09 6.16 -16.84
CA ALA A 49 1.69 7.02 -15.81
C ALA A 49 2.21 6.18 -14.63
N LEU A 50 1.48 5.13 -14.24
CA LEU A 50 1.91 4.21 -13.21
C LEU A 50 3.17 3.43 -13.65
N TYR A 51 3.19 2.95 -14.88
CA TYR A 51 4.35 2.27 -15.45
C TYR A 51 5.58 3.17 -15.38
N ASP A 52 5.47 4.41 -15.85
CA ASP A 52 6.58 5.37 -15.86
C ASP A 52 7.07 5.63 -14.42
N TYR A 53 6.16 5.81 -13.48
CA TYR A 53 6.49 6.02 -12.07
C TYR A 53 7.24 4.83 -11.45
N VAL A 54 6.77 3.62 -11.68
CA VAL A 54 7.42 2.41 -11.17
C VAL A 54 8.80 2.21 -11.83
N GLN A 55 8.92 2.48 -13.13
CA GLN A 55 10.21 2.39 -13.82
C GLN A 55 11.23 3.40 -13.30
N GLU A 56 10.80 4.60 -12.95
CA GLU A 56 11.68 5.60 -12.32
C GLU A 56 12.20 5.11 -10.97
N LEU A 57 11.32 4.56 -10.12
CA LEU A 57 11.72 3.98 -8.84
C LEU A 57 12.70 2.82 -9.03
N LYS A 58 12.41 1.95 -10.00
CA LYS A 58 13.29 0.81 -10.30
C LYS A 58 14.66 1.30 -10.76
N SER A 59 14.70 2.29 -11.64
CA SER A 59 15.95 2.84 -12.17
C SER A 59 16.81 3.48 -11.07
N GLU A 60 16.17 4.07 -10.08
CA GLU A 60 16.86 4.70 -8.95
C GLU A 60 17.44 3.67 -7.98
N PHE A 61 16.65 2.65 -7.61
CA PHE A 61 16.99 1.76 -6.50
C PHE A 61 17.34 0.33 -6.89
N LEU A 62 16.79 -0.18 -7.99
CA LEU A 62 16.92 -1.57 -8.41
C LEU A 62 17.34 -1.69 -9.88
N ARG A 63 18.31 -0.91 -10.28
CA ARG A 63 18.76 -0.82 -11.68
C ARG A 63 19.09 -2.17 -12.31
N ASN A 64 19.72 -3.05 -11.55
CA ASN A 64 20.17 -4.35 -12.04
C ASN A 64 19.17 -5.49 -11.78
N ALA A 65 18.00 -5.20 -11.24
CA ALA A 65 16.97 -6.20 -11.05
C ALA A 65 16.29 -6.56 -12.39
N ASP A 66 15.59 -7.71 -12.39
CA ASP A 66 14.85 -8.18 -13.55
C ASP A 66 13.91 -7.10 -14.10
N PRO A 67 13.72 -7.06 -15.44
CA PRO A 67 12.83 -6.03 -16.03
C PRO A 67 11.38 -6.18 -15.58
N ILE A 68 10.70 -5.05 -15.44
CA ILE A 68 9.25 -4.99 -15.23
C ILE A 68 8.60 -4.77 -16.60
N ASN A 69 7.84 -5.74 -17.06
CA ASN A 69 7.27 -5.73 -18.41
C ASN A 69 5.91 -5.05 -18.48
N LYS A 70 5.15 -5.08 -17.40
CA LYS A 70 3.82 -4.49 -17.33
C LYS A 70 3.53 -3.97 -15.94
N VAL A 71 2.92 -2.79 -15.89
CA VAL A 71 2.41 -2.20 -14.67
C VAL A 71 1.03 -1.64 -14.96
N ALA A 72 0.03 -2.00 -14.17
CA ALA A 72 -1.34 -1.58 -14.39
C ALA A 72 -2.12 -1.46 -13.09
N PHE A 73 -3.10 -0.58 -13.08
CA PHE A 73 -4.15 -0.62 -12.06
C PHE A 73 -5.11 -1.77 -12.35
N ASP A 74 -5.62 -2.41 -11.31
CA ASP A 74 -6.51 -3.55 -11.42
C ASP A 74 -7.69 -3.41 -10.47
N SER A 75 -8.89 -3.22 -11.02
CA SER A 75 -10.13 -3.07 -10.26
C SER A 75 -10.61 -4.37 -9.61
N LYS A 76 -10.04 -5.51 -9.99
CA LYS A 76 -10.41 -6.81 -9.45
C LYS A 76 -9.68 -7.14 -8.14
N ILE A 77 -8.65 -6.36 -7.78
CA ILE A 77 -7.95 -6.55 -6.52
C ILE A 77 -8.75 -5.89 -5.41
N HIS A 78 -9.17 -6.69 -4.44
CA HIS A 78 -9.92 -6.24 -3.28
C HIS A 78 -9.01 -6.13 -2.07
N VAL A 79 -8.89 -4.92 -1.54
CA VAL A 79 -8.04 -4.63 -0.38
C VAL A 79 -8.66 -5.13 0.93
N ILE A 80 -9.96 -5.31 0.94
CA ILE A 80 -10.78 -5.45 2.16
C ILE A 80 -10.73 -6.85 2.79
N GLN A 81 -10.32 -7.87 2.04
CA GLN A 81 -10.61 -9.26 2.43
C GLN A 81 -9.66 -9.83 3.50
N HIS A 82 -8.42 -9.33 3.60
CA HIS A 82 -7.42 -9.95 4.49
C HIS A 82 -6.46 -8.94 5.09
N ALA A 83 -6.73 -8.53 6.33
CA ALA A 83 -5.84 -7.57 7.02
C ALA A 83 -4.41 -8.07 7.19
N LEU A 84 -4.22 -9.37 7.46
CA LEU A 84 -2.88 -9.95 7.58
C LEU A 84 -2.25 -10.31 6.24
N GLY A 85 -3.09 -10.58 5.24
CA GLY A 85 -2.67 -10.80 3.86
C GLY A 85 -2.80 -9.55 3.01
N LEU A 86 -2.83 -8.39 3.62
CA LEU A 86 -3.10 -7.11 2.98
C LEU A 86 -2.20 -6.86 1.76
N HIS A 87 -0.94 -7.21 1.87
CA HIS A 87 0.03 -6.99 0.81
C HIS A 87 -0.31 -7.77 -0.46
N THR A 88 -0.67 -9.06 -0.29
CA THR A 88 -1.07 -9.89 -1.43
C THR A 88 -2.43 -9.51 -2.00
N ALA A 89 -3.32 -8.96 -1.18
CA ALA A 89 -4.65 -8.53 -1.62
C ALA A 89 -4.62 -7.17 -2.32
N ILE A 90 -3.70 -6.28 -1.95
CA ILE A 90 -3.57 -4.92 -2.53
C ILE A 90 -2.95 -4.97 -3.91
N SER A 91 -1.95 -5.84 -4.10
CA SER A 91 -1.19 -5.92 -5.33
C SER A 91 -0.50 -7.27 -5.44
N ARG A 92 0.04 -7.56 -6.60
CA ARG A 92 0.84 -8.76 -6.80
C ARG A 92 1.84 -8.56 -7.92
N VAL A 93 2.98 -9.26 -7.81
CA VAL A 93 3.97 -9.38 -8.86
C VAL A 93 3.88 -10.80 -9.43
N GLN A 94 3.78 -10.91 -10.75
CA GLN A 94 3.80 -12.19 -11.43
C GLN A 94 5.11 -12.36 -12.20
N GLY A 95 5.88 -13.38 -11.83
CA GLY A 95 7.09 -13.74 -12.53
C GLY A 95 6.81 -14.75 -13.63
N ASN A 96 7.43 -14.55 -14.79
CA ASN A 96 7.43 -15.55 -15.88
C ASN A 96 8.69 -16.40 -15.75
N LYS A 97 8.50 -17.71 -15.61
CA LYS A 97 9.59 -18.67 -15.40
C LYS A 97 10.60 -18.72 -16.55
N LEU A 98 10.21 -18.37 -17.76
CA LEU A 98 11.08 -18.53 -18.94
C LEU A 98 12.00 -17.33 -19.18
N LYS A 99 11.64 -16.13 -18.76
CA LYS A 99 12.40 -14.91 -19.05
C LYS A 99 12.45 -13.92 -17.90
N ALA A 100 12.19 -14.35 -16.66
CA ALA A 100 12.17 -13.46 -15.49
C ALA A 100 11.34 -12.18 -15.75
N LYS A 101 10.23 -12.30 -16.46
CA LYS A 101 9.31 -11.20 -16.71
C LYS A 101 8.47 -10.95 -15.46
N HIS A 102 8.37 -9.70 -15.07
CA HIS A 102 7.56 -9.30 -13.94
C HIS A 102 6.43 -8.40 -14.41
N GLU A 103 5.25 -8.64 -13.84
CA GLU A 103 4.07 -7.83 -14.03
C GLU A 103 3.62 -7.33 -12.66
N ILE A 104 3.42 -6.02 -12.53
CA ILE A 104 2.95 -5.40 -11.31
C ILE A 104 1.52 -4.93 -11.51
N ARG A 105 0.63 -5.32 -10.59
CA ARG A 105 -0.75 -4.86 -10.56
C ARG A 105 -1.02 -4.19 -9.22
N VAL A 106 -1.63 -3.03 -9.28
CA VAL A 106 -1.95 -2.21 -8.12
C VAL A 106 -3.46 -1.99 -8.07
N ALA A 107 -4.07 -2.18 -6.90
CA ALA A 107 -5.50 -1.99 -6.76
C ALA A 107 -5.93 -0.59 -7.21
N SER A 108 -7.06 -0.51 -7.90
CA SER A 108 -7.55 0.75 -8.48
C SER A 108 -7.84 1.82 -7.44
N MET A 109 -8.07 1.47 -6.18
CA MET A 109 -8.23 2.46 -5.12
C MET A 109 -7.02 3.38 -4.97
N PHE A 110 -5.83 2.91 -5.37
CA PHE A 110 -4.60 3.71 -5.30
C PHE A 110 -4.53 4.83 -6.36
N LYS A 111 -5.51 4.95 -7.23
CA LYS A 111 -5.62 6.10 -8.14
C LYS A 111 -5.98 7.40 -7.42
N GLU A 112 -6.66 7.30 -6.28
CA GLU A 112 -7.32 8.42 -5.61
C GLU A 112 -6.91 8.53 -4.14
N VAL A 113 -5.60 8.39 -3.90
CA VAL A 113 -4.98 8.47 -2.58
C VAL A 113 -3.77 9.39 -2.64
N PRO A 114 -3.21 9.80 -1.50
CA PRO A 114 -1.94 10.53 -1.49
C PRO A 114 -0.81 9.76 -2.19
N LEU A 115 0.13 10.49 -2.75
CA LEU A 115 1.27 9.90 -3.45
C LEU A 115 2.06 8.94 -2.54
N GLU A 116 2.14 9.25 -1.26
CA GLU A 116 2.84 8.45 -0.26
C GLU A 116 2.29 7.02 -0.20
N PHE A 117 0.97 6.84 -0.34
CA PHE A 117 0.34 5.52 -0.35
C PHE A 117 0.66 4.77 -1.65
N LEU A 118 0.59 5.46 -2.78
CA LEU A 118 0.98 4.86 -4.06
C LEU A 118 2.46 4.47 -4.05
N ARG A 119 3.32 5.33 -3.52
CA ARG A 119 4.75 5.04 -3.38
C ARG A 119 4.98 3.80 -2.50
N MET A 120 4.28 3.71 -1.39
CA MET A 120 4.38 2.55 -0.50
C MET A 120 4.05 1.25 -1.23
N ILE A 121 2.94 1.20 -1.96
CA ILE A 121 2.55 -0.03 -2.65
C ILE A 121 3.45 -0.32 -3.87
N ALA A 122 3.91 0.70 -4.58
CA ALA A 122 4.86 0.54 -5.68
C ALA A 122 6.19 -0.03 -5.16
N VAL A 123 6.69 0.49 -4.05
CA VAL A 123 7.90 -0.01 -3.39
C VAL A 123 7.72 -1.45 -2.93
N HIS A 124 6.58 -1.77 -2.34
CA HIS A 124 6.24 -3.13 -1.92
C HIS A 124 6.34 -4.12 -3.09
N GLU A 125 5.74 -3.78 -4.20
CA GLU A 125 5.74 -4.65 -5.39
C GLU A 125 7.12 -4.73 -6.05
N LEU A 126 7.86 -3.63 -6.08
CA LEU A 126 9.23 -3.64 -6.57
C LEU A 126 10.14 -4.52 -5.70
N ALA A 127 9.95 -4.50 -4.40
CA ALA A 127 10.72 -5.34 -3.48
C ALA A 127 10.51 -6.83 -3.78
N HIS A 128 9.31 -7.23 -4.21
CA HIS A 128 9.02 -8.61 -4.59
C HIS A 128 9.78 -9.09 -5.83
N VAL A 129 10.33 -8.22 -6.61
CA VAL A 129 11.21 -8.62 -7.73
C VAL A 129 12.46 -9.34 -7.21
N LYS A 130 12.92 -8.96 -6.03
CA LYS A 130 14.10 -9.56 -5.39
C LYS A 130 13.76 -10.50 -4.24
N GLU A 131 12.76 -10.15 -3.44
CA GLU A 131 12.41 -10.84 -2.20
C GLU A 131 10.97 -11.34 -2.28
N LYS A 132 10.79 -12.63 -2.48
CA LYS A 132 9.45 -13.22 -2.66
C LYS A 132 8.63 -13.26 -1.39
N GLN A 133 9.28 -13.43 -0.24
CA GLN A 133 8.62 -13.56 1.05
C GLN A 133 8.63 -12.24 1.80
N HIS A 134 7.59 -12.01 2.61
CA HIS A 134 7.50 -10.85 3.50
C HIS A 134 8.36 -11.03 4.75
N ASP A 135 9.66 -11.24 4.56
CA ASP A 135 10.61 -11.46 5.64
C ASP A 135 11.40 -10.19 5.96
N LYS A 136 12.38 -10.32 6.84
CA LYS A 136 13.23 -9.20 7.25
C LYS A 136 13.95 -8.55 6.06
N ALA A 137 14.44 -9.36 5.12
CA ALA A 137 15.15 -8.87 3.93
C ALA A 137 14.21 -8.06 3.03
N PHE A 138 12.98 -8.51 2.87
CA PHE A 138 11.94 -7.79 2.12
C PHE A 138 11.69 -6.40 2.72
N TYR A 139 11.40 -6.32 4.01
CA TYR A 139 11.11 -5.03 4.65
C TYR A 139 12.33 -4.11 4.71
N LYS A 140 13.52 -4.67 4.83
CA LYS A 140 14.76 -3.89 4.74
C LYS A 140 14.90 -3.24 3.35
N LEU A 141 14.56 -3.98 2.30
CA LEU A 141 14.55 -3.45 0.94
C LEU A 141 13.49 -2.38 0.74
N CYS A 142 12.28 -2.60 1.25
CA CYS A 142 11.22 -1.58 1.21
C CYS A 142 11.67 -0.28 1.89
N CYS A 143 12.26 -0.36 3.06
CA CYS A 143 12.73 0.81 3.81
C CYS A 143 13.95 1.47 3.18
N TYR A 144 14.75 0.72 2.43
CA TYR A 144 15.83 1.29 1.61
C TYR A 144 15.26 2.17 0.49
N MET A 145 14.23 1.70 -0.20
CA MET A 145 13.57 2.46 -1.27
C MET A 145 12.70 3.60 -0.75
N GLU A 146 12.07 3.41 0.40
CA GLU A 146 11.25 4.43 1.06
C GLU A 146 11.43 4.34 2.58
N PRO A 147 12.21 5.26 3.20
CA PRO A 147 12.45 5.21 4.65
C PRO A 147 11.19 5.28 5.51
N ASN A 148 10.12 5.89 5.01
CA ASN A 148 8.83 6.01 5.70
C ASN A 148 7.83 4.90 5.34
N TYR A 149 8.30 3.80 4.75
CA TYR A 149 7.45 2.72 4.27
C TYR A 149 6.46 2.24 5.34
N HIS A 150 6.92 1.97 6.55
CA HIS A 150 6.05 1.47 7.62
C HIS A 150 5.03 2.50 8.09
N GLN A 151 5.39 3.79 8.10
CA GLN A 151 4.46 4.85 8.44
C GLN A 151 3.34 4.97 7.40
N TYR A 152 3.70 4.92 6.11
CA TYR A 152 2.72 4.98 5.03
C TYR A 152 1.82 3.75 5.02
N GLU A 153 2.35 2.57 5.32
CA GLU A 153 1.56 1.35 5.45
C GLU A 153 0.57 1.47 6.62
N PHE A 154 1.02 1.98 7.76
CA PHE A 154 0.16 2.22 8.92
C PHE A 154 -0.96 3.21 8.58
N ASP A 155 -0.63 4.32 7.95
CA ASP A 155 -1.61 5.34 7.57
C ASP A 155 -2.59 4.84 6.50
N LEU A 156 -2.15 3.98 5.58
CA LEU A 156 -3.06 3.29 4.68
C LEU A 156 -4.07 2.44 5.45
N ARG A 157 -3.64 1.72 6.48
CA ARG A 157 -4.54 0.93 7.32
C ARG A 157 -5.55 1.80 8.06
N LEU A 158 -5.14 2.98 8.52
CA LEU A 158 -6.07 3.98 9.07
C LEU A 158 -7.10 4.41 8.02
N TYR A 159 -6.68 4.64 6.78
CA TYR A 159 -7.57 5.01 5.70
C TYR A 159 -8.56 3.90 5.34
N LEU A 160 -8.11 2.65 5.27
CA LEU A 160 -8.99 1.51 5.05
C LEU A 160 -10.04 1.39 6.17
N THR A 161 -9.63 1.66 7.40
CA THR A 161 -10.54 1.70 8.54
C THR A 161 -11.56 2.84 8.40
N GLN A 162 -11.11 4.02 7.98
CA GLN A 162 -11.99 5.15 7.71
C GLN A 162 -13.04 4.82 6.64
N LEU A 163 -12.63 4.16 5.56
CA LEU A 163 -13.55 3.72 4.51
C LEU A 163 -14.58 2.73 5.03
N ASP A 164 -14.16 1.79 5.89
CA ASP A 164 -15.08 0.80 6.48
C ASP A 164 -16.09 1.47 7.42
N VAL A 165 -15.66 2.48 8.17
CA VAL A 165 -16.51 3.16 9.16
C VAL A 165 -17.48 4.13 8.52
N SER A 166 -17.00 4.97 7.59
CA SER A 166 -17.80 6.05 7.00
C SER A 166 -18.28 5.77 5.58
N GLY A 167 -17.58 4.95 4.83
CA GLY A 167 -17.85 4.72 3.41
C GLY A 167 -17.36 5.83 2.50
N ASP A 168 -16.80 6.91 3.05
CA ASP A 168 -16.43 8.10 2.28
C ASP A 168 -14.94 8.17 2.02
N ARG A 169 -14.57 8.52 0.78
CA ARG A 169 -13.19 8.84 0.43
C ARG A 169 -12.79 10.17 1.06
N LEU A 170 -11.49 10.33 1.33
CA LEU A 170 -10.94 11.56 1.89
C LEU A 170 -10.31 12.47 0.83
N TRP A 171 -9.91 11.90 -0.29
CA TRP A 171 -9.25 12.58 -1.41
C TRP A 171 -9.86 12.24 -2.75
#